data_8c992a1dbcbdad587472cc2609b19f45
#
_entry.id   8c992a1dbcbdad587472cc2609b19f45
#
_cell.length_a   1.000
_cell.length_b   1.000
_cell.length_c   1.000
_cell.angle_alpha   90.00
_cell.angle_beta   90.00
_cell.angle_gamma   90.00
#
_symmetry.space_group_name_H-M   'P 1'
#
loop_
_entity.id
_entity.type
_entity.pdbx_description
1 polymer ?
#
loop_
_entity_poly.entity_id
_entity_poly.type
_entity_poly.pdbx_seq_one_letter_code
_entity_poly.pdbx_strand_id
1 'polypeptide(L)'
;MVDAVRRTKSSIKQLFIPGMLFENMGLTYLGPVDGHNMRQMMRLFNEAKRVKGPVVVHVLTEKGRGYEPARQNPDMFHGIGPFDIKTGKPTQKKVCPGYTDVFADALCQVAAEEEKLVAITAAMPDGTGLKKFSQRFPDRFFDVGIAEEHAVSFAAGLALGGVVPVVAIYSSF
;
A
#
# COMPACT_ATOMS: atom_id res chain seq x y z
N MET A 1 -40.82 -9.24 16.73
CA MET A 1 -40.01 -10.34 17.32
C MET A 1 -39.14 -11.01 16.28
N VAL A 2 -39.63 -11.39 15.10
CA VAL A 2 -38.85 -12.05 14.02
C VAL A 2 -37.70 -11.17 13.50
N ASP A 3 -37.92 -9.86 13.35
CA ASP A 3 -36.89 -8.93 12.86
C ASP A 3 -35.77 -8.66 13.86
N ALA A 4 -36.05 -8.70 15.16
CA ALA A 4 -35.03 -8.59 16.19
C ALA A 4 -34.11 -9.82 16.19
N VAL A 5 -34.67 -11.03 16.07
CA VAL A 5 -33.92 -12.28 15.99
C VAL A 5 -33.08 -12.34 14.70
N ARG A 6 -33.60 -11.84 13.57
CA ARG A 6 -32.85 -11.73 12.31
C ARG A 6 -31.67 -10.78 12.46
N ARG A 7 -31.85 -9.61 13.06
CA ARG A 7 -30.77 -8.63 13.31
C ARG A 7 -29.68 -9.18 14.23
N THR A 8 -30.05 -9.86 15.33
CA THR A 8 -29.09 -10.48 16.25
C THR A 8 -28.29 -11.60 15.56
N LYS A 9 -28.96 -12.42 14.74
CA LYS A 9 -28.30 -13.49 13.98
C LYS A 9 -27.38 -12.93 12.89
N SER A 10 -27.74 -11.81 12.26
CA SER A 10 -26.89 -11.07 11.31
C SER A 10 -25.67 -10.47 12.01
N SER A 11 -25.83 -9.86 13.18
CA SER A 11 -24.72 -9.25 13.94
C SER A 11 -23.68 -10.29 14.40
N ILE A 12 -24.13 -11.48 14.79
CA ILE A 12 -23.22 -12.58 15.16
C ILE A 12 -22.48 -13.12 13.94
N LYS A 13 -23.17 -13.24 12.79
CA LYS A 13 -22.52 -13.62 11.53
C LYS A 13 -21.47 -12.60 11.07
N GLN A 14 -21.70 -11.30 11.27
CA GLN A 14 -20.75 -10.24 10.91
C GLN A 14 -19.39 -10.38 11.60
N LEU A 15 -19.34 -10.95 12.79
CA LEU A 15 -18.11 -11.19 13.56
C LEU A 15 -17.24 -12.33 13.00
N PHE A 16 -17.86 -13.26 12.23
CA PHE A 16 -17.20 -14.50 11.82
C PHE A 16 -17.13 -14.73 10.30
N ILE A 17 -17.86 -13.96 9.50
CA ILE A 17 -17.91 -14.17 8.06
C ILE A 17 -17.29 -12.97 7.34
N PRO A 18 -16.12 -13.14 6.67
CA PRO A 18 -15.57 -12.13 5.78
C PRO A 18 -16.60 -11.75 4.69
N GLY A 19 -16.75 -10.46 4.42
CA GLY A 19 -17.59 -10.00 3.32
C GLY A 19 -19.00 -9.55 3.68
N MET A 20 -19.47 -9.72 4.90
CA MET A 20 -20.79 -9.22 5.34
C MET A 20 -20.98 -7.71 5.14
N LEU A 21 -19.89 -6.94 5.20
CA LEU A 21 -19.93 -5.50 4.89
C LEU A 21 -20.44 -5.27 3.46
N PHE A 22 -19.88 -5.99 2.49
CA PHE A 22 -20.25 -5.87 1.09
C PHE A 22 -21.70 -6.33 0.84
N GLU A 23 -22.12 -7.42 1.48
CA GLU A 23 -23.51 -7.90 1.40
C GLU A 23 -24.51 -6.89 1.98
N ASN A 24 -24.17 -6.22 3.09
CA ASN A 24 -24.99 -5.16 3.67
C ASN A 24 -25.09 -3.92 2.76
N MET A 25 -24.10 -3.71 1.88
CA MET A 25 -24.12 -2.69 0.83
C MET A 25 -24.88 -3.12 -0.43
N GLY A 26 -25.49 -4.31 -0.44
CA GLY A 26 -26.22 -4.82 -1.60
C GLY A 26 -25.36 -5.50 -2.66
N LEU A 27 -24.09 -5.81 -2.35
CA LEU A 27 -23.17 -6.51 -3.23
C LEU A 27 -23.20 -8.01 -2.94
N THR A 28 -23.11 -8.86 -3.96
CA THR A 28 -22.88 -10.28 -3.74
C THR A 28 -21.40 -10.53 -3.50
N TYR A 29 -21.05 -11.11 -2.35
CA TYR A 29 -19.67 -11.43 -2.02
C TYR A 29 -19.35 -12.88 -2.33
N LEU A 30 -18.29 -13.11 -3.13
CA LEU A 30 -17.77 -14.42 -3.51
C LEU A 30 -16.30 -14.54 -3.08
N GLY A 31 -15.98 -15.55 -2.30
CA GLY A 31 -14.65 -15.78 -1.78
C GLY A 31 -14.61 -15.91 -0.24
N PRO A 32 -13.43 -15.81 0.39
CA PRO A 32 -12.12 -15.64 -0.24
C PRO A 32 -11.67 -16.90 -1.02
N VAL A 33 -10.90 -16.70 -2.10
CA VAL A 33 -10.33 -17.77 -2.92
C VAL A 33 -8.81 -17.59 -3.07
N ASP A 34 -8.06 -18.68 -3.12
CA ASP A 34 -6.63 -18.64 -3.43
C ASP A 34 -6.40 -18.21 -4.89
N GLY A 35 -5.90 -16.99 -5.09
CA GLY A 35 -5.61 -16.41 -6.41
C GLY A 35 -4.49 -17.11 -7.17
N HIS A 36 -3.72 -17.97 -6.52
CA HIS A 36 -2.71 -18.80 -7.17
C HIS A 36 -3.25 -20.16 -7.60
N ASN A 37 -4.50 -20.47 -7.26
CA ASN A 37 -5.19 -21.69 -7.71
C ASN A 37 -6.12 -21.39 -8.90
N MET A 38 -5.60 -21.55 -10.11
CA MET A 38 -6.33 -21.26 -11.35
C MET A 38 -7.67 -22.02 -11.47
N ARG A 39 -7.74 -23.26 -10.98
CA ARG A 39 -8.99 -24.04 -11.04
C ARG A 39 -10.08 -23.45 -10.14
N GLN A 40 -9.71 -23.01 -8.94
CA GLN A 40 -10.66 -22.35 -8.02
C GLN A 40 -11.07 -20.99 -8.59
N MET A 41 -10.14 -20.21 -9.12
CA MET A 41 -10.42 -18.93 -9.77
C MET A 41 -11.41 -19.08 -10.93
N MET A 42 -11.19 -20.03 -11.82
CA MET A 42 -12.10 -20.27 -12.95
C MET A 42 -13.52 -20.65 -12.49
N ARG A 43 -13.65 -21.47 -11.45
CA ARG A 43 -14.97 -21.83 -10.88
C ARG A 43 -15.66 -20.59 -10.33
N LEU A 44 -14.95 -19.82 -9.52
CA LEU A 44 -15.48 -18.60 -8.90
C LEU A 44 -15.92 -17.56 -9.93
N PHE A 45 -15.15 -17.33 -10.98
CA PHE A 45 -15.55 -16.43 -12.06
C PHE A 45 -16.76 -16.94 -12.85
N ASN A 46 -16.89 -18.25 -13.02
CA ASN A 46 -18.09 -18.80 -13.65
C ASN A 46 -19.34 -18.66 -12.77
N GLU A 47 -19.20 -18.69 -11.45
CA GLU A 47 -20.28 -18.37 -10.51
C GLU A 47 -20.61 -16.88 -10.57
N ALA A 48 -19.60 -16.02 -10.51
CA ALA A 48 -19.76 -14.55 -10.59
C ALA A 48 -20.55 -14.12 -11.84
N LYS A 49 -20.28 -14.73 -13.00
CA LYS A 49 -20.99 -14.44 -14.26
C LYS A 49 -22.49 -14.75 -14.22
N ARG A 50 -22.94 -15.60 -13.30
CA ARG A 50 -24.35 -15.99 -13.16
C ARG A 50 -25.13 -15.10 -12.20
N VAL A 51 -24.43 -14.34 -11.39
CA VAL A 51 -25.04 -13.41 -10.43
C VAL A 51 -25.60 -12.22 -11.18
N LYS A 52 -26.85 -11.88 -10.88
CA LYS A 52 -27.48 -10.64 -11.36
C LYS A 52 -27.20 -9.52 -10.36
N GLY A 53 -26.48 -8.48 -10.79
CA GLY A 53 -26.12 -7.35 -9.94
C GLY A 53 -24.62 -7.23 -9.69
N PRO A 54 -24.21 -6.31 -8.84
CA PRO A 54 -22.83 -6.09 -8.54
C PRO A 54 -22.24 -7.23 -7.68
N VAL A 55 -21.01 -7.63 -8.02
CA VAL A 55 -20.32 -8.76 -7.36
C VAL A 55 -18.93 -8.34 -6.91
N VAL A 56 -18.59 -8.67 -5.67
CA VAL A 56 -17.21 -8.59 -5.15
C VAL A 56 -16.61 -9.98 -5.20
N VAL A 57 -15.53 -10.14 -5.94
CA VAL A 57 -14.73 -11.37 -5.98
C VAL A 57 -13.49 -11.15 -5.11
N HIS A 58 -13.44 -11.79 -3.95
CA HIS A 58 -12.32 -11.66 -3.02
C HIS A 58 -11.26 -12.72 -3.31
N VAL A 59 -10.11 -12.26 -3.78
CA VAL A 59 -8.98 -13.10 -4.17
C VAL A 59 -7.81 -12.85 -3.22
N LEU A 60 -7.30 -13.92 -2.60
CA LEU A 60 -6.12 -13.88 -1.77
C LEU A 60 -4.89 -14.18 -2.61
N THR A 61 -3.93 -13.26 -2.60
CA THR A 61 -2.66 -13.43 -3.30
C THR A 61 -1.48 -13.17 -2.38
N GLU A 62 -0.35 -13.78 -2.69
CA GLU A 62 0.93 -13.56 -2.02
C GLU A 62 1.87 -12.89 -3.01
N LYS A 63 2.30 -11.66 -2.70
CA LYS A 63 3.25 -10.92 -3.54
C LYS A 63 4.59 -11.65 -3.58
N GLY A 64 5.12 -11.88 -4.78
CA GLY A 64 6.37 -12.62 -4.96
C GLY A 64 6.25 -14.15 -4.90
N ARG A 65 5.05 -14.72 -4.86
CA ARG A 65 4.87 -16.17 -4.82
C ARG A 65 5.55 -16.86 -6.00
N GLY A 66 6.28 -17.93 -5.68
CA GLY A 66 7.07 -18.72 -6.64
C GLY A 66 8.52 -18.28 -6.76
N TYR A 67 8.90 -17.16 -6.14
CA TYR A 67 10.26 -16.66 -6.09
C TYR A 67 10.60 -16.16 -4.70
N GLU A 68 11.37 -16.97 -3.94
CA GLU A 68 11.61 -16.72 -2.51
C GLU A 68 12.26 -15.36 -2.20
N PRO A 69 13.25 -14.86 -2.98
CA PRO A 69 13.78 -13.52 -2.74
C PRO A 69 12.71 -12.40 -2.82
N ALA A 70 11.72 -12.55 -3.70
CA ALA A 70 10.64 -11.58 -3.83
C ALA A 70 9.59 -11.71 -2.72
N ARG A 71 9.38 -12.92 -2.18
CA ARG A 71 8.50 -13.13 -1.03
C ARG A 71 9.05 -12.48 0.23
N GLN A 72 10.37 -12.57 0.42
CA GLN A 72 11.05 -12.00 1.59
C GLN A 72 11.20 -10.47 1.50
N ASN A 73 11.32 -9.93 0.28
CA ASN A 73 11.50 -8.49 0.05
C ASN A 73 10.58 -7.98 -1.08
N PRO A 74 9.25 -8.01 -0.90
CA PRO A 74 8.30 -7.69 -1.97
C PRO A 74 8.43 -6.26 -2.49
N ASP A 75 8.83 -5.32 -1.66
CA ASP A 75 8.99 -3.90 -2.04
C ASP A 75 10.20 -3.70 -2.96
N MET A 76 11.31 -4.38 -2.70
CA MET A 76 12.49 -4.36 -3.56
C MET A 76 12.17 -4.86 -4.97
N PHE A 77 11.30 -5.88 -5.09
CA PHE A 77 10.92 -6.47 -6.38
C PHE A 77 9.69 -5.81 -7.03
N HIS A 78 9.14 -4.78 -6.43
CA HIS A 78 7.99 -4.08 -7.01
C HIS A 78 8.35 -3.32 -8.30
N GLY A 79 9.59 -2.85 -8.43
CA GLY A 79 10.07 -2.10 -9.59
C GLY A 79 11.58 -2.27 -9.78
N ILE A 80 12.08 -3.50 -9.61
CA ILE A 80 13.51 -3.78 -9.74
C ILE A 80 13.98 -3.77 -11.21
N GLY A 81 15.15 -3.19 -11.46
CA GLY A 81 15.85 -3.31 -12.73
C GLY A 81 16.40 -4.73 -12.95
N PRO A 82 17.28 -4.95 -13.96
CA PRO A 82 17.89 -6.25 -14.22
C PRO A 82 18.60 -6.80 -12.99
N PHE A 83 18.30 -8.05 -12.62
CA PHE A 83 18.86 -8.72 -11.45
C PHE A 83 19.24 -10.18 -11.75
N ASP A 84 20.12 -10.75 -10.94
CA ASP A 84 20.49 -12.15 -10.99
C ASP A 84 19.40 -13.01 -10.33
N ILE A 85 18.82 -13.93 -11.09
CA ILE A 85 17.69 -14.76 -10.66
C ILE A 85 18.07 -15.67 -9.47
N LYS A 86 19.32 -16.13 -9.38
CA LYS A 86 19.75 -17.04 -8.32
C LYS A 86 19.92 -16.33 -6.97
N THR A 87 20.37 -15.08 -7.02
CA THR A 87 20.71 -14.31 -5.81
C THR A 87 19.69 -13.24 -5.47
N GLY A 88 18.83 -12.85 -6.41
CA GLY A 88 17.90 -11.72 -6.27
C GLY A 88 18.60 -10.36 -6.27
N LYS A 89 19.91 -10.29 -6.50
CA LYS A 89 20.69 -9.05 -6.42
C LYS A 89 20.67 -8.29 -7.76
N PRO A 90 20.56 -6.95 -7.75
CA PRO A 90 20.69 -6.15 -8.97
C PRO A 90 22.03 -6.43 -9.66
N THR A 91 22.00 -6.59 -10.99
CA THR A 91 23.21 -6.79 -11.81
C THR A 91 23.88 -5.48 -12.21
N GLN A 92 23.10 -4.39 -12.25
CA GLN A 92 23.62 -3.07 -12.54
C GLN A 92 24.03 -2.37 -11.24
N LYS A 93 25.30 -1.93 -11.17
CA LYS A 93 25.76 -1.04 -10.11
C LYS A 93 25.38 0.40 -10.48
N LYS A 94 24.87 1.14 -9.53
CA LYS A 94 24.65 2.58 -9.67
C LYS A 94 26.00 3.28 -9.79
N VAL A 95 26.28 3.88 -10.93
CA VAL A 95 27.59 4.49 -11.23
C VAL A 95 27.72 5.89 -10.60
N CYS A 96 26.61 6.59 -10.45
CA CYS A 96 26.54 7.90 -9.82
C CYS A 96 25.25 8.05 -9.02
N PRO A 97 25.19 8.98 -8.05
CA PRO A 97 23.95 9.30 -7.34
C PRO A 97 22.90 9.82 -8.33
N GLY A 98 21.68 9.32 -8.20
CA GLY A 98 20.52 9.88 -8.92
C GLY A 98 19.96 11.11 -8.20
N TYR A 99 19.01 11.80 -8.84
CA TYR A 99 18.32 12.94 -8.22
C TYR A 99 17.67 12.59 -6.87
N THR A 100 17.10 11.41 -6.75
CA THR A 100 16.51 10.91 -5.50
C THR A 100 17.55 10.81 -4.37
N ASP A 101 18.77 10.35 -4.68
CA ASP A 101 19.83 10.23 -3.65
C ASP A 101 20.30 11.62 -3.18
N VAL A 102 20.51 12.54 -4.14
CA VAL A 102 20.92 13.93 -3.85
C VAL A 102 19.83 14.64 -3.04
N PHE A 103 18.57 14.49 -3.43
CA PHE A 103 17.43 15.04 -2.69
C PHE A 103 17.38 14.48 -1.26
N ALA A 104 17.49 13.16 -1.09
CA ALA A 104 17.46 12.53 0.23
C ALA A 104 18.57 13.05 1.16
N ASP A 105 19.78 13.24 0.61
CA ASP A 105 20.93 13.75 1.36
C ASP A 105 20.74 15.22 1.73
N ALA A 106 20.34 16.06 0.78
CA ALA A 106 20.08 17.48 1.00
C ALA A 106 18.96 17.69 2.02
N LEU A 107 17.86 16.95 1.91
CA LEU A 107 16.73 17.03 2.83
C LEU A 107 17.16 16.68 4.26
N CYS A 108 17.97 15.63 4.42
CA CYS A 108 18.50 15.24 5.72
C CYS A 108 19.48 16.28 6.31
N GLN A 109 20.22 17.03 5.48
CA GLN A 109 21.09 18.13 5.92
C GLN A 109 20.25 19.30 6.40
N VAL A 110 19.28 19.74 5.60
CA VAL A 110 18.40 20.87 5.97
C VAL A 110 17.61 20.54 7.24
N ALA A 111 17.10 19.30 7.37
CA ALA A 111 16.35 18.88 8.56
C ALA A 111 17.20 18.80 9.84
N ALA A 112 18.52 18.73 9.73
CA ALA A 112 19.41 18.79 10.89
C ALA A 112 19.54 20.22 11.44
N GLU A 113 19.31 21.23 10.60
CA GLU A 113 19.37 22.66 10.95
C GLU A 113 17.98 23.25 11.22
N GLU A 114 16.93 22.73 10.55
CA GLU A 114 15.54 23.17 10.69
C GLU A 114 14.70 22.10 11.42
N GLU A 115 14.49 22.31 12.72
CA GLU A 115 13.75 21.37 13.57
C GLU A 115 12.27 21.22 13.19
N LYS A 116 11.69 22.25 12.57
CA LYS A 116 10.28 22.25 12.15
C LYS A 116 10.05 21.53 10.83
N LEU A 117 11.11 21.13 10.13
CA LEU A 117 10.98 20.43 8.86
C LEU A 117 10.49 18.99 9.10
N VAL A 118 9.41 18.65 8.42
CA VAL A 118 8.85 17.30 8.37
C VAL A 118 8.75 16.79 6.94
N ALA A 119 8.85 15.49 6.74
CA ALA A 119 8.74 14.86 5.44
C ALA A 119 7.49 13.97 5.36
N ILE A 120 6.77 14.06 4.25
CA ILE A 120 5.51 13.35 4.01
C ILE A 120 5.62 12.61 2.69
N THR A 121 5.16 11.36 2.66
CA THR A 121 5.00 10.56 1.44
C THR A 121 3.69 9.79 1.46
N ALA A 122 3.34 9.16 0.33
CA ALA A 122 2.13 8.36 0.16
C ALA A 122 2.51 6.94 -0.30
N ALA A 123 2.93 6.07 0.64
CA ALA A 123 3.35 4.68 0.44
C ALA A 123 4.55 4.50 -0.54
N MET A 124 5.41 5.53 -0.68
CA MET A 124 6.55 5.47 -1.62
C MET A 124 7.89 5.98 -1.02
N PRO A 125 8.26 5.58 0.23
CA PRO A 125 9.45 6.13 0.89
C PRO A 125 10.76 5.76 0.19
N ASP A 126 10.86 4.55 -0.39
CA ASP A 126 12.07 4.12 -1.10
C ASP A 126 12.26 4.89 -2.41
N GLY A 127 11.22 5.00 -3.22
CA GLY A 127 11.29 5.64 -4.53
C GLY A 127 11.47 7.15 -4.48
N THR A 128 10.99 7.81 -3.44
CA THR A 128 11.16 9.24 -3.20
C THR A 128 12.44 9.58 -2.45
N GLY A 129 13.18 8.56 -1.92
CA GLY A 129 14.39 8.75 -1.11
C GLY A 129 14.12 9.08 0.36
N LEU A 130 12.86 9.15 0.78
CA LEU A 130 12.51 9.49 2.15
C LEU A 130 12.80 8.39 3.17
N LYS A 131 13.14 7.18 2.75
CA LYS A 131 13.56 6.10 3.66
C LYS A 131 14.76 6.51 4.53
N LYS A 132 15.74 7.23 3.97
CA LYS A 132 16.88 7.74 4.72
C LYS A 132 16.43 8.76 5.76
N PHE A 133 15.49 9.65 5.40
CA PHE A 133 14.90 10.63 6.31
C PHE A 133 14.14 9.96 7.45
N SER A 134 13.29 8.97 7.16
CA SER A 134 12.51 8.25 8.17
C SER A 134 13.37 7.51 9.21
N GLN A 135 14.53 7.01 8.79
CA GLN A 135 15.50 6.38 9.71
C GLN A 135 16.21 7.37 10.62
N ARG A 136 16.49 8.58 10.11
CA ARG A 136 17.23 9.62 10.85
C ARG A 136 16.31 10.48 11.72
N PHE A 137 15.08 10.73 11.27
CA PHE A 137 14.10 11.60 11.90
C PHE A 137 12.71 10.95 11.97
N PRO A 138 12.56 9.82 12.69
CA PRO A 138 11.31 9.05 12.69
C PRO A 138 10.09 9.84 13.15
N ASP A 139 10.25 10.74 14.14
CA ASP A 139 9.16 11.56 14.68
C ASP A 139 8.73 12.71 13.77
N ARG A 140 9.47 12.94 12.67
CA ARG A 140 9.22 13.99 11.68
C ARG A 140 8.93 13.43 10.29
N PHE A 141 8.67 12.12 10.21
CA PHE A 141 8.32 11.42 8.97
C PHE A 141 6.89 10.91 9.04
N PHE A 142 6.12 11.17 7.98
CA PHE A 142 4.74 10.72 7.85
C PHE A 142 4.53 10.01 6.52
N ASP A 143 4.05 8.77 6.59
CA ASP A 143 3.56 8.03 5.44
C ASP A 143 2.03 7.91 5.56
N VAL A 144 1.31 8.57 4.68
CA VAL A 144 -0.15 8.62 4.71
C VAL A 144 -0.81 7.44 3.99
N GLY A 145 -0.02 6.46 3.54
CA GLY A 145 -0.51 5.37 2.71
C GLY A 145 -0.78 5.83 1.27
N ILE A 146 -1.56 5.06 0.51
CA ILE A 146 -1.91 5.38 -0.89
C ILE A 146 -3.00 6.45 -0.89
N ALA A 147 -2.62 7.70 -0.58
CA ALA A 147 -3.53 8.84 -0.44
C ALA A 147 -2.79 10.15 -0.73
N GLU A 148 -2.41 10.37 -1.97
CA GLU A 148 -1.58 11.49 -2.43
C GLU A 148 -2.25 12.83 -2.18
N GLU A 149 -3.54 12.96 -2.44
CA GLU A 149 -4.32 14.18 -2.18
C GLU A 149 -4.37 14.49 -0.68
N HIS A 150 -4.44 13.45 0.16
CA HIS A 150 -4.37 13.62 1.60
C HIS A 150 -3.00 14.12 2.04
N ALA A 151 -1.90 13.61 1.44
CA ALA A 151 -0.55 14.08 1.74
C ALA A 151 -0.43 15.60 1.57
N VAL A 152 -0.97 16.14 0.48
CA VAL A 152 -0.95 17.57 0.18
C VAL A 152 -1.84 18.36 1.15
N SER A 153 -3.06 17.88 1.42
CA SER A 153 -3.99 18.52 2.36
C SER A 153 -3.44 18.51 3.80
N PHE A 154 -2.83 17.41 4.21
CA PHE A 154 -2.17 17.27 5.51
C PHE A 154 -0.99 18.25 5.64
N ALA A 155 -0.16 18.35 4.59
CA ALA A 155 0.94 19.31 4.56
C ALA A 155 0.45 20.75 4.69
N ALA A 156 -0.64 21.11 4.03
CA ALA A 156 -1.24 22.45 4.15
C ALA A 156 -1.65 22.75 5.60
N GLY A 157 -2.26 21.79 6.29
CA GLY A 157 -2.62 21.93 7.71
C GLY A 157 -1.40 22.08 8.61
N LEU A 158 -0.34 21.32 8.39
CA LEU A 158 0.92 21.43 9.13
C LEU A 158 1.60 22.79 8.91
N ALA A 159 1.59 23.29 7.67
CA ALA A 159 2.16 24.60 7.34
C ALA A 159 1.40 25.73 8.06
N LEU A 160 0.08 25.67 8.12
CA LEU A 160 -0.73 26.62 8.91
C LEU A 160 -0.42 26.55 10.40
N GLY A 161 -0.02 25.37 10.90
CA GLY A 161 0.45 25.17 12.28
C GLY A 161 1.91 25.63 12.55
N GLY A 162 2.58 26.20 11.55
CA GLY A 162 3.97 26.71 11.68
C GLY A 162 5.04 25.63 11.52
N VAL A 163 4.70 24.48 10.94
CA VAL A 163 5.63 23.41 10.55
C VAL A 163 6.08 23.65 9.10
N VAL A 164 7.23 23.13 8.72
CA VAL A 164 7.78 23.20 7.35
C VAL A 164 7.63 21.81 6.68
N PRO A 165 6.51 21.52 6.03
CA PRO A 165 6.28 20.22 5.43
C PRO A 165 6.92 20.11 4.04
N VAL A 166 7.57 18.99 3.78
CA VAL A 166 8.07 18.60 2.46
C VAL A 166 7.32 17.35 2.01
N VAL A 167 6.51 17.47 0.97
CA VAL A 167 5.78 16.33 0.36
C VAL A 167 6.60 15.78 -0.80
N ALA A 168 6.91 14.50 -0.75
CA ALA A 168 7.60 13.80 -1.83
C ALA A 168 6.74 12.64 -2.33
N ILE A 169 6.22 12.78 -3.54
CA ILE A 169 5.39 11.81 -4.26
C ILE A 169 5.89 11.72 -5.71
N TYR A 170 5.50 10.67 -6.43
CA TYR A 170 5.86 10.54 -7.84
C TYR A 170 5.13 11.56 -8.70
N SER A 171 5.78 12.02 -9.76
CA SER A 171 5.20 12.99 -10.71
C SER A 171 4.08 12.42 -11.59
N SER A 172 3.77 11.14 -11.45
CA SER A 172 2.68 10.45 -12.17
C SER A 172 1.33 10.55 -11.47
N PHE A 173 1.28 11.22 -10.32
CA PHE A 173 0.04 11.48 -9.55
C PHE A 173 -0.36 12.93 -9.60
#